data_4c051f2dcd52085eaa9c5c5b2759a939
#
_entry.id   4c051f2dcd52085eaa9c5c5b2759a939
#
_cell.length_a   1.000
_cell.length_b   1.000
_cell.length_c   1.000
_cell.angle_alpha   90.00
_cell.angle_beta   90.00
_cell.angle_gamma   90.00
#
_symmetry.space_group_name_H-M   'P 1'
#
loop_
_entity.id
_entity.type
_entity.pdbx_description
1 polymer ?
#
loop_
_entity_poly.entity_id
_entity_poly.type
_entity_poly.pdbx_seq_one_letter_code
_entity_poly.pdbx_strand_id
1 'polypeptide(L)'
;METQEKREKEDIRNHIQHNSKTNDYRHGQYKITCPSCQRERTKNRGDTPLSVNINAETIVYHCHHCGIQGAMSRTQGTTMKVIKTEPKRKEIKLPKNSEGGQSAKWLADRGISIETAEASGCVLAEKNNLPVIGFTFSQEGETVAVKWRTANGKKDFWWQNSATNLWGRQVHNDSLPTIESTIVITEGEIDTLAIKEAFKDHSNIDVYSVPNGAPNKLTDSNKIDPSEDGRFKYIWSDRHLFEGVSRVILACDQDDNGRILADELSRRLNKARCYIVDYKGHKDANELLMNTDSDTVRKQILNAEPVPLHGLNNIEFYADEFQNLYEGGQPRGVSTGFDSVDKLFTLQTGYLNIVTGFPGDGKSAFIDQLVVNVAKNYGWKTCFCSFEKPPTLHSVQLAQCLVGKPFFEGLNQRMTQEEKDFAQSWINDHILFQDYQDGGLPTIESILEKGASAVMRYGVRILVIDPYNFIHKEGSGLETDQVSDMLTKVQLFAKQHDCAVFFVAHPNKPQIRDGKKNLVTGVDISGSMAFFSKCDSGITVYRGDSSVTINVWKARWGWSAQCGSTDLTFNPVNGRYAEAEEVQDDYDWEF
;
A
#
# COMPACT_ATOMS: atom_id res chain seq x y z
N MET A 1 20.21 -16.51 -5.15
CA MET A 1 19.42 -17.24 -4.13
C MET A 1 19.89 -18.69 -3.94
N GLU A 2 20.08 -19.49 -4.97
CA GLU A 2 20.56 -20.90 -4.88
C GLU A 2 21.91 -21.08 -4.18
N THR A 3 22.79 -20.10 -4.25
CA THR A 3 24.13 -20.13 -3.63
C THR A 3 24.14 -19.87 -2.13
N GLN A 4 23.20 -19.11 -1.59
CA GLN A 4 23.15 -18.76 -0.17
C GLN A 4 22.51 -19.88 0.66
N GLU A 5 21.43 -20.46 0.16
CA GLU A 5 20.76 -21.62 0.78
C GLU A 5 21.66 -22.87 0.81
N LYS A 6 22.48 -23.06 -0.23
CA LYS A 6 23.50 -24.13 -0.27
C LYS A 6 24.57 -23.94 0.82
N ARG A 7 25.05 -22.71 1.02
CA ARG A 7 26.03 -22.38 2.08
C ARG A 7 25.47 -22.57 3.48
N GLU A 8 24.22 -22.14 3.72
CA GLU A 8 23.58 -22.34 5.04
C GLU A 8 23.38 -23.82 5.39
N LYS A 9 22.99 -24.65 4.42
CA LYS A 9 22.87 -26.12 4.59
C LYS A 9 24.21 -26.76 4.88
N GLU A 10 25.25 -26.28 4.24
CA GLU A 10 26.62 -26.77 4.45
C GLU A 10 27.20 -26.37 5.81
N ASP A 11 26.93 -25.14 6.25
CA ASP A 11 27.28 -24.63 7.58
C ASP A 11 26.61 -25.46 8.69
N ILE A 12 25.33 -25.79 8.52
CA ILE A 12 24.58 -26.62 9.49
C ILE A 12 25.14 -28.06 9.49
N ARG A 13 25.41 -28.60 8.33
CA ARG A 13 26.02 -29.95 8.19
C ARG A 13 27.35 -30.05 8.94
N ASN A 14 28.24 -29.10 8.69
CA ASN A 14 29.53 -29.01 9.34
C ASN A 14 29.37 -28.81 10.85
N HIS A 15 28.43 -28.00 11.29
CA HIS A 15 28.16 -27.77 12.71
C HIS A 15 27.66 -29.05 13.41
N ILE A 16 26.77 -29.82 12.79
CA ILE A 16 26.30 -31.11 13.33
C ILE A 16 27.44 -32.13 13.35
N GLN A 17 28.28 -32.20 12.33
CA GLN A 17 29.39 -33.13 12.25
C GLN A 17 30.46 -32.91 13.32
N HIS A 18 30.77 -31.65 13.63
CA HIS A 18 31.85 -31.30 14.55
C HIS A 18 31.38 -30.95 15.97
N ASN A 19 30.08 -31.02 16.26
CA ASN A 19 29.56 -30.78 17.60
C ASN A 19 29.87 -31.96 18.53
N SER A 20 30.34 -31.71 19.74
CA SER A 20 30.74 -32.74 20.70
C SER A 20 29.63 -33.75 21.05
N LYS A 21 28.34 -33.36 20.92
CA LYS A 21 27.19 -34.24 21.17
C LYS A 21 26.83 -35.13 20.00
N THR A 22 27.02 -34.61 18.77
CA THR A 22 26.59 -35.23 17.50
C THR A 22 27.76 -35.69 16.65
N ASN A 23 28.97 -35.74 17.20
CA ASN A 23 30.22 -36.03 16.52
C ASN A 23 30.10 -37.28 15.63
N ASP A 24 30.60 -37.18 14.37
CA ASP A 24 30.53 -38.22 13.32
C ASP A 24 29.10 -38.75 13.09
N TYR A 25 28.08 -37.85 13.24
CA TYR A 25 26.68 -38.20 13.05
C TYR A 25 26.21 -39.36 13.93
N ARG A 26 26.58 -39.35 15.20
CA ARG A 26 26.18 -40.38 16.18
C ARG A 26 24.64 -40.47 16.25
N HIS A 27 24.14 -41.67 16.18
CA HIS A 27 22.72 -41.98 16.20
C HIS A 27 22.03 -41.46 17.48
N GLY A 28 20.90 -40.75 17.34
CA GLY A 28 20.14 -40.23 18.47
C GLY A 28 19.42 -38.89 18.20
N GLN A 29 18.79 -38.39 19.26
CA GLN A 29 18.16 -37.08 19.28
C GLN A 29 18.97 -36.11 20.14
N TYR A 30 19.25 -34.94 19.61
CA TYR A 30 20.16 -33.98 20.24
C TYR A 30 19.56 -32.57 20.19
N LYS A 31 19.93 -31.76 21.19
CA LYS A 31 19.74 -30.30 21.15
C LYS A 31 21.12 -29.64 21.21
N ILE A 32 21.42 -28.84 20.19
CA ILE A 32 22.70 -28.15 20.02
C ILE A 32 22.51 -26.68 19.68
N THR A 33 23.57 -25.90 19.70
CA THR A 33 23.55 -24.52 19.24
C THR A 33 23.23 -24.45 17.75
N CYS A 34 22.64 -23.34 17.29
CA CYS A 34 22.31 -23.15 15.88
C CYS A 34 23.33 -22.21 15.22
N PRO A 35 24.06 -22.61 14.19
CA PRO A 35 25.07 -21.77 13.55
C PRO A 35 24.46 -20.55 12.84
N SER A 36 23.23 -20.66 12.33
CA SER A 36 22.57 -19.57 11.58
C SER A 36 22.15 -18.41 12.49
N CYS A 37 21.60 -18.68 13.68
CA CYS A 37 21.13 -17.60 14.56
C CYS A 37 22.07 -17.29 15.73
N GLN A 38 23.10 -18.09 15.97
CA GLN A 38 24.04 -17.86 17.07
C GLN A 38 24.92 -16.61 16.86
N ARG A 39 25.22 -16.27 15.60
CA ARG A 39 26.04 -15.11 15.22
C ARG A 39 25.32 -13.78 15.50
N GLU A 40 24.01 -13.75 15.41
CA GLU A 40 23.17 -12.55 15.57
C GLU A 40 22.69 -12.31 17.01
N ARG A 41 22.94 -13.26 17.93
CA ARG A 41 22.48 -13.18 19.30
C ARG A 41 23.38 -12.33 20.19
N THR A 42 22.79 -11.34 20.81
CA THR A 42 23.46 -10.51 21.86
C THR A 42 23.32 -11.09 23.26
N LYS A 43 22.25 -11.90 23.52
CA LYS A 43 21.97 -12.56 24.80
C LYS A 43 21.73 -14.06 24.59
N ASN A 44 22.02 -14.89 25.61
CA ASN A 44 21.79 -16.34 25.64
C ASN A 44 22.53 -17.13 24.52
N ARG A 45 23.80 -16.83 24.28
CA ARG A 45 24.63 -17.51 23.27
C ARG A 45 24.84 -19.00 23.53
N GLY A 46 24.58 -19.48 24.74
CA GLY A 46 24.72 -20.90 25.13
C GLY A 46 23.46 -21.76 24.92
N ASP A 47 22.34 -21.17 24.50
CA ASP A 47 21.12 -21.94 24.25
C ASP A 47 21.29 -22.93 23.10
N THR A 48 20.60 -24.06 23.21
CA THR A 48 20.64 -25.16 22.22
C THR A 48 19.30 -25.27 21.49
N PRO A 49 18.91 -24.28 20.64
CA PRO A 49 17.61 -24.25 19.99
C PRO A 49 17.51 -25.18 18.78
N LEU A 50 18.63 -25.73 18.28
CA LEU A 50 18.63 -26.62 17.14
C LEU A 50 18.41 -28.07 17.63
N SER A 51 17.22 -28.60 17.37
CA SER A 51 16.90 -30.00 17.54
C SER A 51 17.42 -30.80 16.34
N VAL A 52 18.18 -31.86 16.58
CA VAL A 52 18.74 -32.71 15.54
C VAL A 52 18.38 -34.17 15.84
N ASN A 53 17.83 -34.87 14.88
CA ASN A 53 17.53 -36.28 14.95
C ASN A 53 18.36 -37.04 13.88
N ILE A 54 19.23 -37.95 14.31
CA ILE A 54 20.15 -38.69 13.47
C ILE A 54 19.73 -40.15 13.46
N ASN A 55 19.29 -40.63 12.30
CA ASN A 55 18.94 -42.03 12.02
C ASN A 55 20.05 -42.74 11.26
N ALA A 56 19.82 -44.00 10.89
CA ALA A 56 20.78 -44.80 10.11
C ALA A 56 21.10 -44.16 8.74
N GLU A 57 20.12 -43.52 8.11
CA GLU A 57 20.19 -42.98 6.74
C GLU A 57 20.09 -41.46 6.66
N THR A 58 19.41 -40.82 7.60
CA THR A 58 19.04 -39.40 7.52
C THR A 58 19.35 -38.64 8.79
N ILE A 59 19.62 -37.35 8.60
CA ILE A 59 19.75 -36.35 9.66
C ILE A 59 18.66 -35.32 9.42
N VAL A 60 17.73 -35.16 10.38
CA VAL A 60 16.67 -34.16 10.35
C VAL A 60 16.95 -33.12 11.43
N TYR A 61 16.83 -31.85 11.09
CA TYR A 61 17.09 -30.76 12.02
C TYR A 61 16.03 -29.68 11.95
N HIS A 62 15.77 -29.04 13.09
CA HIS A 62 14.86 -27.89 13.22
C HIS A 62 15.33 -26.97 14.34
N CYS A 63 15.50 -25.69 14.03
CA CYS A 63 15.81 -24.66 15.02
C CYS A 63 14.54 -23.95 15.49
N HIS A 64 14.22 -24.09 16.76
CA HIS A 64 13.03 -23.46 17.38
C HIS A 64 13.15 -21.93 17.52
N HIS A 65 14.31 -21.34 17.25
CA HIS A 65 14.53 -19.91 17.36
C HIS A 65 14.46 -19.18 16.01
N CYS A 66 15.22 -19.60 15.01
CA CYS A 66 15.24 -18.95 13.68
C CYS A 66 14.39 -19.68 12.64
N GLY A 67 13.74 -20.80 13.00
CA GLY A 67 12.86 -21.55 12.11
C GLY A 67 13.58 -22.39 11.04
N ILE A 68 14.93 -22.34 10.95
CA ILE A 68 15.64 -23.12 9.95
C ILE A 68 15.43 -24.61 10.18
N GLN A 69 15.03 -25.34 9.14
CA GLN A 69 14.76 -26.76 9.19
C GLN A 69 15.20 -27.45 7.91
N GLY A 70 15.46 -28.74 7.98
CA GLY A 70 15.84 -29.52 6.81
C GLY A 70 16.14 -30.96 7.14
N ALA A 71 16.44 -31.71 6.07
CA ALA A 71 16.93 -33.07 6.16
C ALA A 71 18.13 -33.25 5.22
N MET A 72 19.09 -34.07 5.61
CA MET A 72 20.26 -34.43 4.81
C MET A 72 20.58 -35.91 4.95
N SER A 73 21.23 -36.49 3.93
CA SER A 73 21.73 -37.87 4.02
C SER A 73 22.92 -37.93 4.98
N ARG A 74 23.00 -39.01 5.75
CA ARG A 74 24.13 -39.31 6.63
C ARG A 74 25.39 -39.66 5.85
N THR A 75 25.24 -40.31 4.68
CA THR A 75 26.34 -40.65 3.76
C THR A 75 26.47 -39.54 2.70
N GLN A 76 27.72 -39.18 2.37
CA GLN A 76 28.01 -38.12 1.40
C GLN A 76 27.42 -38.41 0.01
N GLY A 77 26.71 -37.47 -0.56
CA GLY A 77 26.61 -37.32 -2.00
C GLY A 77 25.23 -37.19 -2.66
N THR A 78 24.11 -37.37 -1.98
CA THR A 78 22.79 -37.23 -2.66
C THR A 78 21.80 -36.44 -1.81
N THR A 79 21.30 -35.37 -2.40
CA THR A 79 20.16 -34.61 -1.82
C THR A 79 18.92 -35.48 -2.00
N MET A 80 18.55 -36.25 -0.98
CA MET A 80 17.24 -36.90 -0.99
C MET A 80 16.16 -35.82 -0.88
N LYS A 81 15.24 -35.76 -1.85
CA LYS A 81 13.93 -35.20 -1.63
C LYS A 81 13.33 -35.97 -0.46
N VAL A 82 13.07 -35.29 0.65
CA VAL A 82 12.28 -35.87 1.74
C VAL A 82 10.90 -36.14 1.17
N ILE A 83 10.61 -37.37 0.83
CA ILE A 83 9.24 -37.82 0.67
C ILE A 83 8.69 -37.73 2.10
N LYS A 84 7.88 -36.70 2.39
CA LYS A 84 7.08 -36.66 3.60
C LYS A 84 6.19 -37.90 3.53
N THR A 85 6.59 -38.97 4.19
CA THR A 85 5.64 -40.02 4.51
C THR A 85 4.62 -39.37 5.42
N GLU A 86 3.40 -39.24 4.95
CA GLU A 86 2.30 -38.78 5.79
C GLU A 86 2.30 -39.67 7.05
N PRO A 87 2.18 -39.07 8.24
CA PRO A 87 2.13 -39.87 9.45
C PRO A 87 0.98 -40.87 9.30
N LYS A 88 1.24 -42.15 9.58
CA LYS A 88 0.20 -43.20 9.52
C LYS A 88 -0.98 -42.71 10.36
N ARG A 89 -2.10 -42.40 9.69
CA ARG A 89 -3.33 -42.00 10.34
C ARG A 89 -3.80 -43.18 11.22
N LYS A 90 -4.16 -42.88 12.45
CA LYS A 90 -4.78 -43.87 13.33
C LYS A 90 -6.22 -44.12 12.85
N GLU A 91 -6.66 -45.36 12.86
CA GLU A 91 -8.04 -45.71 12.56
C GLU A 91 -8.98 -44.93 13.51
N ILE A 92 -9.97 -44.26 12.94
CA ILE A 92 -10.97 -43.49 13.70
C ILE A 92 -12.21 -44.38 13.89
N LYS A 93 -12.50 -44.75 15.15
CA LYS A 93 -13.76 -45.39 15.52
C LYS A 93 -14.68 -44.35 16.12
N LEU A 94 -15.72 -43.98 15.39
CA LEU A 94 -16.72 -43.03 15.85
C LEU A 94 -17.65 -43.73 16.86
N PRO A 95 -18.00 -43.09 17.99
CA PRO A 95 -19.05 -43.57 18.87
C PRO A 95 -20.42 -43.50 18.16
N LYS A 96 -21.37 -44.29 18.57
CA LYS A 96 -22.76 -44.16 18.11
C LYS A 96 -23.33 -42.85 18.64
N ASN A 97 -24.09 -42.14 17.78
CA ASN A 97 -24.79 -40.92 18.19
C ASN A 97 -25.74 -41.23 19.37
N SER A 98 -25.68 -40.38 20.38
CA SER A 98 -26.63 -40.41 21.51
C SER A 98 -27.80 -39.47 21.19
N GLU A 99 -28.84 -40.02 20.55
CA GLU A 99 -30.09 -39.28 20.34
C GLU A 99 -30.68 -38.86 21.71
N GLY A 100 -30.93 -37.54 21.90
CA GLY A 100 -31.54 -36.99 23.12
C GLY A 100 -30.60 -36.69 24.29
N GLY A 101 -29.27 -36.79 24.11
CA GLY A 101 -28.30 -36.49 25.16
C GLY A 101 -28.08 -35.00 25.43
N GLN A 102 -27.26 -34.67 26.42
CA GLN A 102 -26.93 -33.28 26.80
C GLN A 102 -26.28 -32.48 25.65
N SER A 103 -25.54 -33.13 24.73
CA SER A 103 -24.96 -32.50 23.54
C SER A 103 -26.03 -32.01 22.58
N ALA A 104 -27.12 -32.76 22.40
CA ALA A 104 -28.26 -32.36 21.57
C ALA A 104 -28.99 -31.14 22.17
N LYS A 105 -29.20 -31.16 23.47
CA LYS A 105 -29.79 -30.02 24.18
C LYS A 105 -28.92 -28.77 24.07
N TRP A 106 -27.61 -28.92 24.19
CA TRP A 106 -26.67 -27.81 24.07
C TRP A 106 -26.71 -27.17 22.67
N LEU A 107 -26.92 -27.95 21.59
CA LEU A 107 -27.14 -27.43 20.23
C LEU A 107 -28.49 -26.73 20.10
N ALA A 108 -29.56 -27.34 20.64
CA ALA A 108 -30.91 -26.77 20.65
C ALA A 108 -30.95 -25.40 21.36
N ASP A 109 -30.24 -25.26 22.49
CA ASP A 109 -30.09 -24.00 23.22
C ASP A 109 -29.37 -22.92 22.39
N ARG A 110 -28.74 -23.30 21.27
CA ARG A 110 -28.07 -22.42 20.28
C ARG A 110 -28.86 -22.24 19.00
N GLY A 111 -30.10 -22.69 18.97
CA GLY A 111 -30.95 -22.60 17.77
C GLY A 111 -30.56 -23.56 16.66
N ILE A 112 -29.76 -24.60 16.93
CA ILE A 112 -29.26 -25.56 15.95
C ILE A 112 -29.99 -26.91 16.17
N SER A 113 -30.65 -27.42 15.13
CA SER A 113 -31.30 -28.72 15.16
C SER A 113 -30.31 -29.88 15.08
N ILE A 114 -30.73 -31.05 15.58
CA ILE A 114 -29.93 -32.27 15.49
C ILE A 114 -29.74 -32.67 14.04
N GLU A 115 -30.78 -32.52 13.22
CA GLU A 115 -30.81 -32.84 11.81
C GLU A 115 -29.72 -32.04 11.05
N THR A 116 -29.62 -30.75 11.32
CA THR A 116 -28.56 -29.89 10.72
C THR A 116 -27.17 -30.33 11.17
N ALA A 117 -27.00 -30.67 12.44
CA ALA A 117 -25.71 -31.09 12.96
C ALA A 117 -25.30 -32.46 12.37
N GLU A 118 -26.17 -33.44 12.31
CA GLU A 118 -25.90 -34.77 11.72
C GLU A 118 -25.63 -34.70 10.23
N ALA A 119 -26.48 -33.96 9.51
CA ALA A 119 -26.28 -33.70 8.06
C ALA A 119 -24.94 -33.02 7.78
N SER A 120 -24.41 -32.25 8.74
CA SER A 120 -23.10 -31.59 8.61
C SER A 120 -21.93 -32.47 9.07
N GLY A 121 -22.16 -33.73 9.47
CA GLY A 121 -21.10 -34.64 9.91
C GLY A 121 -20.71 -34.45 11.37
N CYS A 122 -21.63 -33.97 12.21
CA CYS A 122 -21.40 -33.95 13.66
C CYS A 122 -21.70 -35.32 14.29
N VAL A 123 -20.91 -35.67 15.31
CA VAL A 123 -21.11 -36.85 16.16
C VAL A 123 -21.38 -36.35 17.57
N LEU A 124 -22.57 -36.66 18.10
CA LEU A 124 -22.99 -36.32 19.46
C LEU A 124 -22.65 -37.47 20.40
N ALA A 125 -21.80 -37.24 21.38
CA ALA A 125 -21.30 -38.29 22.26
C ALA A 125 -21.07 -37.80 23.68
N GLU A 126 -20.71 -38.74 24.55
CA GLU A 126 -20.22 -38.46 25.89
C GLU A 126 -18.80 -38.99 26.08
N LYS A 127 -17.95 -38.23 26.72
CA LYS A 127 -16.60 -38.63 27.08
C LYS A 127 -16.36 -38.29 28.55
N ASN A 128 -16.06 -39.31 29.37
CA ASN A 128 -15.86 -39.15 30.81
C ASN A 128 -17.06 -38.44 31.50
N ASN A 129 -18.27 -38.81 31.13
CA ASN A 129 -19.53 -38.20 31.60
C ASN A 129 -19.69 -36.71 31.20
N LEU A 130 -18.93 -36.21 30.24
CA LEU A 130 -19.07 -34.87 29.70
C LEU A 130 -19.69 -34.95 28.31
N PRO A 131 -20.69 -34.11 27.99
CA PRO A 131 -21.26 -34.06 26.66
C PRO A 131 -20.21 -33.43 25.70
N VAL A 132 -20.02 -34.07 24.54
CA VAL A 132 -19.06 -33.65 23.54
C VAL A 132 -19.65 -33.72 22.14
N ILE A 133 -19.18 -32.83 21.27
CA ILE A 133 -19.51 -32.81 19.86
C ILE A 133 -18.24 -33.06 19.07
N GLY A 134 -18.27 -34.03 18.17
CA GLY A 134 -17.19 -34.33 17.23
C GLY A 134 -17.53 -33.78 15.85
N PHE A 135 -16.68 -32.93 15.31
CA PHE A 135 -16.77 -32.43 13.95
C PHE A 135 -15.91 -33.32 13.08
N THR A 136 -16.53 -34.10 12.19
CA THR A 136 -15.80 -35.05 11.32
C THR A 136 -15.29 -34.35 10.07
N PHE A 137 -14.02 -34.54 9.79
CA PHE A 137 -13.38 -34.09 8.54
C PHE A 137 -13.25 -35.29 7.62
N SER A 138 -13.81 -35.19 6.43
CA SER A 138 -13.82 -36.28 5.44
C SER A 138 -12.97 -35.93 4.23
N GLN A 139 -12.31 -36.93 3.65
CA GLN A 139 -11.56 -36.84 2.41
C GLN A 139 -11.85 -38.11 1.60
N GLU A 140 -12.23 -37.96 0.33
CA GLU A 140 -12.60 -39.07 -0.55
C GLU A 140 -13.64 -40.03 0.06
N GLY A 141 -14.60 -39.47 0.81
CA GLY A 141 -15.66 -40.24 1.46
C GLY A 141 -15.31 -40.89 2.78
N GLU A 142 -14.04 -40.84 3.20
CA GLU A 142 -13.60 -41.41 4.48
C GLU A 142 -13.36 -40.32 5.53
N THR A 143 -13.73 -40.61 6.80
CA THR A 143 -13.40 -39.71 7.92
C THR A 143 -11.91 -39.79 8.24
N VAL A 144 -11.20 -38.68 7.99
CA VAL A 144 -9.74 -38.60 8.16
C VAL A 144 -9.31 -37.98 9.49
N ALA A 145 -10.16 -37.13 10.09
CA ALA A 145 -9.92 -36.50 11.38
C ALA A 145 -11.22 -36.16 12.09
N VAL A 146 -11.19 -35.99 13.40
CA VAL A 146 -12.29 -35.48 14.21
C VAL A 146 -11.76 -34.40 15.16
N LYS A 147 -12.37 -33.24 15.13
CA LYS A 147 -12.16 -32.18 16.10
C LYS A 147 -13.27 -32.26 17.14
N TRP A 148 -12.90 -32.53 18.34
CA TRP A 148 -13.85 -32.68 19.47
C TRP A 148 -13.96 -31.39 20.26
N ARG A 149 -15.17 -31.09 20.73
CA ARG A 149 -15.47 -29.97 21.61
C ARG A 149 -16.36 -30.40 22.74
N THR A 150 -16.12 -29.86 23.95
CA THR A 150 -17.05 -30.02 25.08
C THR A 150 -18.32 -29.19 24.88
N ALA A 151 -19.48 -29.78 25.23
CA ALA A 151 -20.80 -29.15 25.15
C ALA A 151 -21.36 -28.85 26.55
N ASN A 152 -20.53 -28.25 27.44
CA ASN A 152 -20.89 -28.01 28.85
C ASN A 152 -20.54 -26.60 29.35
N GLY A 153 -20.45 -25.60 28.46
CA GLY A 153 -20.09 -24.22 28.81
C GLY A 153 -18.60 -23.95 28.87
N LYS A 154 -17.75 -24.92 29.18
CA LYS A 154 -16.28 -24.78 29.07
C LYS A 154 -15.82 -25.11 27.66
N LYS A 155 -15.06 -24.24 27.06
CA LYS A 155 -14.64 -24.35 25.64
C LYS A 155 -13.31 -25.10 25.54
N ASP A 156 -13.33 -26.44 25.63
CA ASP A 156 -12.15 -27.29 25.46
C ASP A 156 -12.22 -28.02 24.12
N PHE A 157 -11.11 -28.04 23.38
CA PHE A 157 -10.96 -28.69 22.07
C PHE A 157 -9.82 -29.70 22.09
N TRP A 158 -9.97 -30.82 21.36
CA TRP A 158 -8.87 -31.73 21.04
C TRP A 158 -9.10 -32.41 19.71
N TRP A 159 -8.02 -32.88 19.11
CA TRP A 159 -8.03 -33.54 17.80
C TRP A 159 -7.80 -35.04 17.93
N GLN A 160 -8.52 -35.81 17.10
CA GLN A 160 -8.18 -37.19 16.75
C GLN A 160 -7.74 -37.19 15.30
N ASN A 161 -6.44 -37.40 15.02
CA ASN A 161 -5.72 -37.05 13.82
C ASN A 161 -5.72 -35.51 13.57
N SER A 162 -5.30 -35.08 12.37
CA SER A 162 -5.33 -33.67 11.97
C SER A 162 -5.91 -33.52 10.57
N ALA A 163 -6.66 -32.47 10.34
CA ALA A 163 -7.24 -32.16 9.04
C ALA A 163 -6.48 -31.00 8.37
N THR A 164 -6.40 -31.07 7.03
CA THR A 164 -5.85 -30.03 6.17
C THR A 164 -6.88 -29.54 5.15
N ASN A 165 -8.16 -29.74 5.42
CA ASN A 165 -9.30 -29.34 4.59
C ASN A 165 -10.30 -28.55 5.43
N LEU A 166 -11.23 -27.88 4.77
CA LEU A 166 -12.35 -27.17 5.38
C LEU A 166 -13.33 -28.17 6.01
N TRP A 167 -13.99 -27.77 7.11
CA TRP A 167 -15.06 -28.56 7.72
C TRP A 167 -16.43 -28.20 7.13
N GLY A 168 -17.35 -29.17 7.13
CA GLY A 168 -18.72 -29.00 6.66
C GLY A 168 -18.95 -29.47 5.23
N ARG A 169 -17.95 -30.10 4.61
CA ARG A 169 -18.06 -30.72 3.30
C ARG A 169 -18.96 -31.96 3.39
N GLN A 170 -20.04 -31.97 2.64
CA GLN A 170 -20.91 -33.15 2.54
C GLN A 170 -20.30 -34.17 1.58
N VAL A 171 -20.34 -35.43 1.99
CA VAL A 171 -19.78 -36.58 1.23
C VAL A 171 -20.54 -36.88 -0.08
N HIS A 172 -21.71 -36.27 -0.27
CA HIS A 172 -22.65 -36.69 -1.32
C HIS A 172 -22.89 -35.66 -2.44
N ASN A 173 -22.21 -34.53 -2.45
CA ASN A 173 -22.36 -33.57 -3.54
C ASN A 173 -21.13 -33.57 -4.42
N ASP A 174 -21.06 -34.52 -5.38
CA ASP A 174 -20.05 -34.59 -6.42
C ASP A 174 -20.19 -33.47 -7.49
N SER A 175 -21.20 -32.60 -7.37
CA SER A 175 -21.34 -31.43 -8.20
C SER A 175 -20.37 -30.35 -7.73
N LEU A 176 -19.41 -30.01 -8.58
CA LEU A 176 -18.55 -28.83 -8.36
C LEU A 176 -19.43 -27.58 -8.28
N PRO A 177 -19.08 -26.63 -7.37
CA PRO A 177 -19.74 -25.34 -7.34
C PRO A 177 -19.75 -24.67 -8.70
N THR A 178 -20.83 -24.02 -9.04
CA THR A 178 -20.98 -23.27 -10.30
C THR A 178 -20.73 -21.78 -10.07
N ILE A 179 -20.67 -20.99 -11.12
CA ILE A 179 -20.55 -19.52 -11.04
C ILE A 179 -21.71 -18.90 -10.23
N GLU A 180 -22.86 -19.56 -10.20
CA GLU A 180 -24.03 -19.12 -9.42
C GLU A 180 -23.98 -19.56 -7.95
N SER A 181 -23.05 -20.45 -7.57
CA SER A 181 -22.88 -20.92 -6.21
C SER A 181 -22.24 -19.85 -5.34
N THR A 182 -22.71 -19.71 -4.12
CA THR A 182 -22.12 -18.88 -3.08
C THR A 182 -21.45 -19.76 -2.04
N ILE A 183 -20.18 -19.53 -1.77
CA ILE A 183 -19.44 -20.19 -0.69
C ILE A 183 -19.38 -19.24 0.50
N VAL A 184 -19.74 -19.74 1.69
CA VAL A 184 -19.59 -19.02 2.96
C VAL A 184 -18.51 -19.70 3.79
N ILE A 185 -17.55 -18.93 4.29
CA ILE A 185 -16.48 -19.42 5.17
C ILE A 185 -16.61 -18.77 6.53
N THR A 186 -16.73 -19.59 7.57
CA THR A 186 -16.80 -19.16 8.99
C THR A 186 -15.48 -19.45 9.70
N GLU A 187 -15.29 -18.81 10.86
CA GLU A 187 -14.17 -19.08 11.76
C GLU A 187 -14.37 -20.38 12.56
N GLY A 188 -15.59 -20.65 13.00
CA GLY A 188 -15.95 -21.77 13.88
C GLY A 188 -16.99 -22.71 13.28
N GLU A 189 -16.94 -23.97 13.71
CA GLU A 189 -17.88 -25.01 13.26
C GLU A 189 -19.32 -24.73 13.73
N ILE A 190 -19.51 -24.08 14.88
CA ILE A 190 -20.83 -23.72 15.40
C ILE A 190 -21.47 -22.63 14.54
N ASP A 191 -20.70 -21.67 14.04
CA ASP A 191 -21.17 -20.63 13.13
C ASP A 191 -21.57 -21.22 11.79
N THR A 192 -20.78 -22.20 11.31
CA THR A 192 -21.17 -22.99 10.13
C THR A 192 -22.54 -23.66 10.35
N LEU A 193 -22.74 -24.29 11.49
CA LEU A 193 -24.04 -24.94 11.82
C LEU A 193 -25.18 -23.92 11.91
N ALA A 194 -24.95 -22.78 12.54
CA ALA A 194 -25.94 -21.71 12.64
C ALA A 194 -26.39 -21.18 11.28
N ILE A 195 -25.44 -20.99 10.37
CA ILE A 195 -25.75 -20.56 9.00
C ILE A 195 -26.46 -21.70 8.23
N LYS A 196 -25.98 -22.94 8.35
CA LYS A 196 -26.63 -24.09 7.71
C LYS A 196 -28.07 -24.30 8.21
N GLU A 197 -28.32 -24.11 9.51
CA GLU A 197 -29.68 -24.12 10.08
C GLU A 197 -30.55 -23.03 9.45
N ALA A 198 -30.01 -21.82 9.32
CA ALA A 198 -30.75 -20.73 8.71
C ALA A 198 -31.06 -20.96 7.22
N PHE A 199 -30.25 -21.74 6.52
CA PHE A 199 -30.38 -22.02 5.09
C PHE A 199 -30.86 -23.46 4.77
N LYS A 200 -31.34 -24.22 5.75
CA LYS A 200 -31.67 -25.65 5.57
C LYS A 200 -32.66 -25.93 4.40
N ASP A 201 -33.53 -24.99 4.13
CA ASP A 201 -34.49 -25.08 3.01
C ASP A 201 -34.03 -24.40 1.71
N HIS A 202 -32.73 -24.01 1.62
CA HIS A 202 -32.16 -23.26 0.50
C HIS A 202 -30.92 -23.97 -0.03
N SER A 203 -30.87 -24.27 -1.32
CA SER A 203 -29.85 -25.14 -1.92
C SER A 203 -28.65 -24.43 -2.56
N ASN A 204 -28.59 -23.09 -2.61
CA ASN A 204 -27.60 -22.36 -3.39
C ASN A 204 -26.41 -21.82 -2.57
N ILE A 205 -26.23 -22.29 -1.34
CA ILE A 205 -25.15 -21.85 -0.46
C ILE A 205 -24.41 -23.05 0.12
N ASP A 206 -23.09 -23.05 -0.06
CA ASP A 206 -22.19 -23.99 0.60
C ASP A 206 -21.49 -23.29 1.77
N VAL A 207 -21.59 -23.88 2.98
CA VAL A 207 -21.03 -23.27 4.19
C VAL A 207 -19.97 -24.17 4.79
N TYR A 208 -18.77 -23.59 4.99
CA TYR A 208 -17.59 -24.28 5.51
C TYR A 208 -16.95 -23.52 6.66
N SER A 209 -16.30 -24.23 7.59
CA SER A 209 -15.46 -23.67 8.65
C SER A 209 -13.98 -23.89 8.38
N VAL A 210 -13.14 -22.92 8.78
CA VAL A 210 -11.70 -23.16 8.84
C VAL A 210 -11.37 -24.12 9.99
N PRO A 211 -10.36 -25.03 9.83
CA PRO A 211 -10.09 -26.08 10.83
C PRO A 211 -9.47 -25.53 12.13
N ASN A 212 -8.72 -24.45 12.07
CA ASN A 212 -7.84 -23.98 13.16
C ASN A 212 -8.17 -22.59 13.70
N GLY A 213 -9.35 -22.02 13.35
CA GLY A 213 -9.74 -20.68 13.77
C GLY A 213 -8.85 -19.57 13.23
N ALA A 214 -9.04 -18.36 13.76
CA ALA A 214 -8.31 -17.16 13.30
C ALA A 214 -6.84 -17.12 13.76
N PRO A 215 -5.94 -16.50 12.96
CA PRO A 215 -4.58 -16.20 13.37
C PRO A 215 -4.52 -14.93 14.24
N ASN A 216 -3.47 -14.81 15.06
CA ASN A 216 -3.24 -13.61 15.87
C ASN A 216 -2.49 -12.49 15.13
N LYS A 217 -1.98 -12.75 13.92
CA LYS A 217 -1.18 -11.83 13.10
C LYS A 217 -1.42 -12.09 11.63
N LEU A 218 -1.36 -11.04 10.84
CA LEU A 218 -1.21 -11.17 9.38
C LEU A 218 0.13 -11.85 9.03
N THR A 219 0.10 -12.75 8.08
CA THR A 219 1.31 -13.37 7.54
C THR A 219 1.87 -12.53 6.39
N ASP A 220 3.20 -12.48 6.26
CA ASP A 220 3.85 -11.87 5.11
C ASP A 220 3.69 -12.79 3.88
N SER A 221 2.53 -12.68 3.22
CA SER A 221 2.05 -13.64 2.22
C SER A 221 2.68 -13.52 0.84
N ASN A 222 3.51 -12.51 0.59
CA ASN A 222 4.08 -12.28 -0.75
C ASN A 222 5.13 -13.32 -1.15
N LYS A 223 5.44 -14.29 -0.26
CA LYS A 223 6.51 -15.29 -0.46
C LYS A 223 6.12 -16.72 -0.12
N ILE A 224 4.87 -17.00 0.22
CA ILE A 224 4.44 -18.34 0.64
C ILE A 224 3.86 -19.09 -0.56
N ASP A 225 4.43 -20.26 -0.86
CA ASP A 225 3.81 -21.21 -1.78
C ASP A 225 2.51 -21.71 -1.13
N PRO A 226 1.35 -21.57 -1.80
CA PRO A 226 0.06 -22.01 -1.24
C PRO A 226 0.04 -23.47 -0.82
N SER A 227 0.80 -24.35 -1.48
CA SER A 227 0.90 -25.77 -1.16
C SER A 227 1.70 -26.04 0.12
N GLU A 228 2.57 -25.11 0.54
CA GLU A 228 3.44 -25.20 1.71
C GLU A 228 2.98 -24.33 2.88
N ASP A 229 1.90 -23.55 2.72
CA ASP A 229 1.32 -22.72 3.76
C ASP A 229 0.71 -23.58 4.87
N GLY A 230 1.47 -23.84 5.90
CA GLY A 230 1.09 -24.79 6.95
C GLY A 230 -0.23 -24.46 7.65
N ARG A 231 -0.55 -23.18 7.85
CA ARG A 231 -1.76 -22.73 8.53
C ARG A 231 -2.99 -22.68 7.62
N PHE A 232 -2.82 -22.23 6.38
CA PHE A 232 -3.88 -22.05 5.38
C PHE A 232 -3.87 -23.15 4.30
N LYS A 233 -3.20 -24.25 4.56
CA LYS A 233 -3.09 -25.39 3.63
C LYS A 233 -4.47 -25.91 3.18
N TYR A 234 -5.50 -25.73 4.00
CA TYR A 234 -6.87 -26.09 3.66
C TYR A 234 -7.40 -25.36 2.42
N ILE A 235 -6.97 -24.12 2.16
CA ILE A 235 -7.33 -23.40 0.92
C ILE A 235 -6.78 -24.14 -0.30
N TRP A 236 -5.51 -24.58 -0.23
CA TRP A 236 -4.90 -25.35 -1.31
C TRP A 236 -5.50 -26.74 -1.45
N SER A 237 -5.75 -27.42 -0.34
CA SER A 237 -6.33 -28.77 -0.33
C SER A 237 -7.73 -28.78 -0.97
N ASP A 238 -8.53 -27.76 -0.68
CA ASP A 238 -9.90 -27.63 -1.16
C ASP A 238 -10.05 -26.60 -2.30
N ARG A 239 -8.95 -26.26 -3.01
CA ARG A 239 -8.96 -25.25 -4.09
C ARG A 239 -10.02 -25.49 -5.16
N HIS A 240 -10.34 -26.78 -5.43
CA HIS A 240 -11.36 -27.18 -6.39
C HIS A 240 -12.76 -26.66 -6.05
N LEU A 241 -13.06 -26.43 -4.75
CA LEU A 241 -14.33 -25.84 -4.31
C LEU A 241 -14.46 -24.37 -4.74
N PHE A 242 -13.35 -23.69 -4.94
CA PHE A 242 -13.31 -22.27 -5.29
C PHE A 242 -13.16 -22.02 -6.81
N GLU A 243 -12.95 -23.07 -7.59
CA GLU A 243 -12.82 -22.97 -9.05
C GLU A 243 -14.18 -22.58 -9.67
N GLY A 244 -14.20 -21.48 -10.42
CA GLY A 244 -15.41 -20.99 -11.07
C GLY A 244 -16.41 -20.25 -10.19
N VAL A 245 -16.23 -20.22 -8.87
CA VAL A 245 -17.12 -19.51 -7.93
C VAL A 245 -16.85 -18.01 -7.97
N SER A 246 -17.91 -17.21 -8.22
CA SER A 246 -17.82 -15.75 -8.29
C SER A 246 -18.02 -15.04 -6.95
N ARG A 247 -18.61 -15.69 -5.94
CA ARG A 247 -18.94 -15.08 -4.67
C ARG A 247 -18.50 -15.93 -3.47
N VAL A 248 -17.58 -15.40 -2.67
CA VAL A 248 -17.11 -16.02 -1.42
C VAL A 248 -17.41 -15.06 -0.27
N ILE A 249 -18.28 -15.47 0.65
CA ILE A 249 -18.68 -14.68 1.82
C ILE A 249 -17.81 -15.10 3.02
N LEU A 250 -17.09 -14.15 3.58
CA LEU A 250 -16.26 -14.32 4.77
C LEU A 250 -17.08 -13.96 6.01
N ALA A 251 -17.65 -14.98 6.62
CA ALA A 251 -18.53 -14.90 7.79
C ALA A 251 -17.72 -15.16 9.08
N CYS A 252 -16.63 -14.40 9.26
CA CYS A 252 -15.72 -14.47 10.41
C CYS A 252 -16.28 -13.69 11.62
N ASP A 253 -15.72 -13.96 12.81
CA ASP A 253 -16.08 -13.24 14.04
C ASP A 253 -15.82 -11.73 13.90
N GLN A 254 -16.61 -10.89 14.60
CA GLN A 254 -16.48 -9.43 14.56
C GLN A 254 -15.41 -8.88 15.53
N ASP A 255 -14.48 -9.73 15.94
CA ASP A 255 -13.32 -9.34 16.74
C ASP A 255 -12.04 -9.13 15.87
N ASP A 256 -10.95 -8.69 16.49
CA ASP A 256 -9.70 -8.39 15.77
C ASP A 256 -9.11 -9.62 15.09
N ASN A 257 -9.23 -10.80 15.70
CA ASN A 257 -8.73 -12.04 15.12
C ASN A 257 -9.55 -12.47 13.89
N GLY A 258 -10.87 -12.34 13.98
CA GLY A 258 -11.77 -12.61 12.85
C GLY A 258 -11.53 -11.67 11.67
N ARG A 259 -11.24 -10.38 11.93
CA ARG A 259 -10.83 -9.43 10.87
C ARG A 259 -9.52 -9.85 10.21
N ILE A 260 -8.52 -10.29 11.00
CA ILE A 260 -7.27 -10.82 10.48
C ILE A 260 -7.51 -12.06 9.62
N LEU A 261 -8.40 -12.96 10.04
CA LEU A 261 -8.77 -14.14 9.26
C LEU A 261 -9.43 -13.75 7.92
N ALA A 262 -10.36 -12.81 7.94
CA ALA A 262 -11.02 -12.32 6.74
C ALA A 262 -10.02 -11.70 5.75
N ASP A 263 -9.06 -10.92 6.22
CA ASP A 263 -7.98 -10.37 5.40
C ASP A 263 -7.09 -11.46 4.79
N GLU A 264 -6.69 -12.46 5.59
CA GLU A 264 -5.86 -13.58 5.12
C GLU A 264 -6.58 -14.43 4.07
N LEU A 265 -7.86 -14.73 4.28
CA LEU A 265 -8.69 -15.47 3.34
C LEU A 265 -8.91 -14.68 2.06
N SER A 266 -9.26 -13.39 2.15
CA SER A 266 -9.53 -12.55 1.00
C SER A 266 -8.31 -12.42 0.06
N ARG A 267 -7.10 -12.33 0.62
CA ARG A 267 -5.86 -12.29 -0.15
C ARG A 267 -5.60 -13.59 -0.92
N ARG A 268 -5.90 -14.75 -0.33
CA ARG A 268 -5.69 -16.09 -0.93
C ARG A 268 -6.78 -16.49 -1.92
N LEU A 269 -8.01 -16.03 -1.67
CA LEU A 269 -9.18 -16.38 -2.47
C LEU A 269 -9.50 -15.36 -3.57
N ASN A 270 -8.71 -14.32 -3.74
CA ASN A 270 -8.92 -13.15 -4.59
C ASN A 270 -10.00 -12.20 -4.02
N LYS A 271 -9.54 -11.04 -3.54
CA LYS A 271 -10.40 -9.98 -2.94
C LYS A 271 -11.61 -9.59 -3.79
N ALA A 272 -11.47 -9.65 -5.13
CA ALA A 272 -12.54 -9.23 -6.06
C ALA A 272 -13.83 -10.05 -5.94
N ARG A 273 -13.75 -11.29 -5.42
CA ARG A 273 -14.92 -12.16 -5.22
C ARG A 273 -15.27 -12.38 -3.75
N CYS A 274 -14.57 -11.70 -2.83
CA CYS A 274 -14.77 -11.84 -1.38
C CYS A 274 -15.70 -10.75 -0.85
N TYR A 275 -16.58 -11.15 0.06
CA TYR A 275 -17.57 -10.30 0.74
C TYR A 275 -17.46 -10.54 2.24
N ILE A 276 -17.70 -9.51 3.07
CA ILE A 276 -17.63 -9.57 4.53
C ILE A 276 -19.03 -9.40 5.10
N VAL A 277 -19.38 -10.22 6.09
CA VAL A 277 -20.65 -10.12 6.78
C VAL A 277 -20.54 -9.10 7.92
N ASP A 278 -21.60 -8.26 8.06
CA ASP A 278 -21.81 -7.42 9.23
C ASP A 278 -22.95 -8.02 10.05
N TYR A 279 -22.67 -8.51 11.26
CA TYR A 279 -23.65 -9.10 12.16
C TYR A 279 -24.42 -8.07 13.01
N LYS A 280 -24.33 -6.78 12.68
CA LYS A 280 -25.09 -5.70 13.33
C LYS A 280 -24.96 -5.66 14.85
N GLY A 281 -23.72 -5.77 15.34
CA GLY A 281 -23.38 -5.70 16.76
C GLY A 281 -23.31 -7.04 17.48
N HIS A 282 -23.64 -8.15 16.81
CA HIS A 282 -23.40 -9.50 17.35
C HIS A 282 -21.98 -9.95 16.98
N LYS A 283 -21.40 -10.80 17.80
CA LYS A 283 -20.03 -11.26 17.62
C LYS A 283 -19.86 -12.18 16.40
N ASP A 284 -20.77 -13.13 16.24
CA ASP A 284 -20.69 -14.22 15.27
C ASP A 284 -22.10 -14.64 14.79
N ALA A 285 -22.14 -15.59 13.84
CA ALA A 285 -23.40 -16.06 13.26
C ALA A 285 -24.27 -16.80 14.27
N ASN A 286 -23.68 -17.53 15.22
CA ASN A 286 -24.46 -18.26 16.23
C ASN A 286 -25.08 -17.29 17.25
N GLU A 287 -24.36 -16.28 17.69
CA GLU A 287 -24.92 -15.25 18.58
C GLU A 287 -26.09 -14.49 17.89
N LEU A 288 -25.96 -14.18 16.61
CA LEU A 288 -27.03 -13.57 15.84
C LEU A 288 -28.26 -14.50 15.79
N LEU A 289 -28.09 -15.81 15.50
CA LEU A 289 -29.17 -16.77 15.44
C LEU A 289 -29.88 -16.91 16.82
N MET A 290 -29.10 -16.96 17.90
CA MET A 290 -29.64 -17.10 19.27
C MET A 290 -30.46 -15.88 19.72
N ASN A 291 -30.12 -14.69 19.26
CA ASN A 291 -30.76 -13.44 19.65
C ASN A 291 -31.84 -12.95 18.68
N THR A 292 -31.96 -13.59 17.51
CA THR A 292 -32.90 -13.23 16.46
C THR A 292 -33.58 -14.48 15.87
N ASP A 293 -33.54 -14.65 14.57
CA ASP A 293 -34.11 -15.77 13.83
C ASP A 293 -33.31 -16.14 12.58
N SER A 294 -33.68 -17.26 11.95
CA SER A 294 -33.05 -17.75 10.69
C SER A 294 -33.17 -16.75 9.53
N ASP A 295 -34.27 -16.00 9.46
CA ASP A 295 -34.49 -15.00 8.38
C ASP A 295 -33.49 -13.85 8.49
N THR A 296 -33.24 -13.40 9.71
CA THR A 296 -32.26 -12.36 10.00
C THR A 296 -30.83 -12.82 9.65
N VAL A 297 -30.45 -14.03 10.03
CA VAL A 297 -29.15 -14.62 9.67
C VAL A 297 -29.01 -14.67 8.14
N ARG A 298 -30.02 -15.20 7.42
CA ARG A 298 -30.00 -15.23 5.95
C ARG A 298 -29.83 -13.85 5.34
N LYS A 299 -30.56 -12.87 5.83
CA LYS A 299 -30.50 -11.49 5.34
C LYS A 299 -29.10 -10.92 5.50
N GLN A 300 -28.43 -11.10 6.64
CA GLN A 300 -27.07 -10.60 6.85
C GLN A 300 -26.05 -11.30 5.94
N ILE A 301 -26.14 -12.61 5.79
CA ILE A 301 -25.26 -13.36 4.88
C ILE A 301 -25.44 -12.91 3.42
N LEU A 302 -26.68 -12.76 2.95
CA LEU A 302 -26.95 -12.34 1.57
C LEU A 302 -26.56 -10.89 1.28
N ASN A 303 -26.65 -10.02 2.31
CA ASN A 303 -26.28 -8.60 2.23
C ASN A 303 -24.81 -8.36 2.59
N ALA A 304 -23.97 -9.38 2.61
CA ALA A 304 -22.54 -9.23 2.84
C ALA A 304 -21.94 -8.21 1.84
N GLU A 305 -21.12 -7.30 2.34
CA GLU A 305 -20.51 -6.21 1.56
C GLU A 305 -19.21 -6.67 0.90
N PRO A 306 -18.92 -6.22 -0.33
CA PRO A 306 -17.68 -6.59 -1.00
C PRO A 306 -16.46 -6.10 -0.22
N VAL A 307 -15.41 -6.94 -0.16
CA VAL A 307 -14.11 -6.52 0.40
C VAL A 307 -13.59 -5.32 -0.41
N PRO A 308 -13.26 -4.19 0.23
CA PRO A 308 -12.75 -3.02 -0.46
C PRO A 308 -11.50 -3.36 -1.29
N LEU A 309 -11.55 -3.06 -2.58
CA LEU A 309 -10.40 -3.21 -3.47
C LEU A 309 -9.58 -1.92 -3.39
N HIS A 310 -8.36 -2.03 -2.86
CA HIS A 310 -7.48 -0.86 -2.76
C HIS A 310 -7.31 -0.19 -4.13
N GLY A 311 -7.67 1.09 -4.22
CA GLY A 311 -7.59 1.86 -5.45
C GLY A 311 -8.72 1.66 -6.47
N LEU A 312 -9.78 0.89 -6.13
CA LEU A 312 -11.01 0.76 -6.92
C LEU A 312 -12.19 1.22 -6.08
N ASN A 313 -12.68 2.41 -6.39
CA ASN A 313 -13.82 3.03 -5.71
C ASN A 313 -14.89 3.38 -6.74
N ASN A 314 -16.15 3.27 -6.38
CA ASN A 314 -17.26 3.81 -7.15
C ASN A 314 -17.43 5.31 -6.84
N ILE A 315 -18.34 5.98 -7.57
CA ILE A 315 -18.58 7.42 -7.38
C ILE A 315 -19.15 7.74 -5.99
N GLU A 316 -19.80 6.81 -5.34
CA GLU A 316 -20.37 6.99 -4.00
C GLU A 316 -19.30 7.22 -2.94
N PHE A 317 -18.12 6.61 -3.10
CA PHE A 317 -16.94 6.88 -2.27
C PHE A 317 -16.49 8.35 -2.35
N TYR A 318 -16.73 9.00 -3.47
CA TYR A 318 -16.40 10.40 -3.74
C TYR A 318 -17.62 11.32 -3.67
N ALA A 319 -18.74 10.88 -3.11
CA ALA A 319 -20.02 11.60 -3.15
C ALA A 319 -19.93 13.01 -2.57
N ASP A 320 -19.26 13.16 -1.42
CA ASP A 320 -19.10 14.47 -0.77
C ASP A 320 -18.23 15.41 -1.61
N GLU A 321 -17.13 14.91 -2.18
CA GLU A 321 -16.26 15.69 -3.06
C GLU A 321 -17.01 16.08 -4.34
N PHE A 322 -17.75 15.14 -4.92
CA PHE A 322 -18.57 15.39 -6.12
C PHE A 322 -19.67 16.43 -5.86
N GLN A 323 -20.33 16.37 -4.69
CA GLN A 323 -21.33 17.36 -4.29
C GLN A 323 -20.69 18.74 -4.05
N ASN A 324 -19.55 18.80 -3.39
CA ASN A 324 -18.81 20.05 -3.17
C ASN A 324 -18.39 20.73 -4.49
N LEU A 325 -17.98 19.93 -5.49
CA LEU A 325 -17.68 20.45 -6.83
C LEU A 325 -18.93 20.99 -7.53
N TYR A 326 -20.07 20.33 -7.36
CA TYR A 326 -21.33 20.80 -7.94
C TYR A 326 -21.79 22.12 -7.31
N GLU A 327 -21.70 22.26 -6.00
CA GLU A 327 -22.12 23.46 -5.25
C GLU A 327 -21.09 24.58 -5.37
N GLY A 328 -19.79 24.29 -5.28
CA GLY A 328 -18.70 25.26 -5.30
C GLY A 328 -18.30 25.74 -6.69
N GLY A 329 -18.76 25.06 -7.75
CA GLY A 329 -18.41 25.37 -9.14
C GLY A 329 -17.00 24.90 -9.51
N GLN A 330 -16.48 25.40 -10.63
CA GLN A 330 -15.16 25.01 -11.15
C GLN A 330 -14.04 25.43 -10.18
N PRO A 331 -13.15 24.50 -9.76
CA PRO A 331 -12.06 24.82 -8.85
C PRO A 331 -11.02 25.67 -9.57
N ARG A 332 -11.07 27.00 -9.40
CA ARG A 332 -9.97 27.86 -9.80
C ARG A 332 -8.85 27.77 -8.77
N GLY A 333 -7.60 27.71 -9.26
CA GLY A 333 -6.43 27.82 -8.41
C GLY A 333 -6.31 29.19 -7.73
N VAL A 334 -5.36 29.35 -6.83
CA VAL A 334 -5.06 30.63 -6.20
C VAL A 334 -4.38 31.57 -7.20
N SER A 335 -4.56 32.88 -7.01
CA SER A 335 -3.92 33.91 -7.84
C SER A 335 -2.40 33.85 -7.73
N THR A 336 -1.71 34.06 -8.83
CA THR A 336 -0.24 34.22 -8.92
C THR A 336 0.20 35.59 -8.38
N GLY A 337 -0.74 36.52 -8.19
CA GLY A 337 -0.50 37.91 -7.86
C GLY A 337 -0.17 38.80 -9.06
N PHE A 338 -0.45 38.31 -10.27
CA PHE A 338 -0.40 39.06 -11.53
C PHE A 338 -1.72 38.86 -12.26
N ASP A 339 -2.52 39.91 -12.40
CA ASP A 339 -3.85 39.82 -12.99
C ASP A 339 -3.82 39.35 -14.45
N SER A 340 -2.80 39.73 -15.20
CA SER A 340 -2.62 39.34 -16.59
C SER A 340 -2.25 37.84 -16.71
N VAL A 341 -1.42 37.32 -15.79
CA VAL A 341 -1.07 35.91 -15.74
C VAL A 341 -2.25 35.09 -15.26
N ASP A 342 -3.03 35.57 -14.30
CA ASP A 342 -4.19 34.85 -13.74
C ASP A 342 -5.30 34.62 -14.76
N LYS A 343 -5.36 35.42 -15.82
CA LYS A 343 -6.23 35.16 -16.99
C LYS A 343 -5.82 33.89 -17.73
N LEU A 344 -4.53 33.52 -17.69
CA LEU A 344 -3.96 32.38 -18.40
C LEU A 344 -3.64 31.19 -17.49
N PHE A 345 -3.26 31.43 -16.24
CA PHE A 345 -2.80 30.41 -15.31
C PHE A 345 -3.04 30.82 -13.85
N THR A 346 -3.67 29.95 -13.09
CA THR A 346 -3.80 30.07 -11.63
C THR A 346 -3.16 28.85 -10.97
N LEU A 347 -2.57 29.02 -9.78
CA LEU A 347 -1.84 27.96 -9.11
C LEU A 347 -2.76 27.03 -8.35
N GLN A 348 -2.71 25.74 -8.66
CA GLN A 348 -3.49 24.69 -8.01
C GLN A 348 -2.58 23.63 -7.41
N THR A 349 -2.91 23.14 -6.22
CA THR A 349 -2.24 21.98 -5.61
C THR A 349 -2.58 20.69 -6.37
N GLY A 350 -1.74 19.66 -6.21
CA GLY A 350 -1.89 18.40 -6.91
C GLY A 350 -1.40 18.41 -8.37
N TYR A 351 -0.88 19.55 -8.87
CA TYR A 351 -0.50 19.72 -10.26
C TYR A 351 1.02 19.82 -10.46
N LEU A 352 1.48 19.24 -11.56
CA LEU A 352 2.84 19.36 -12.07
C LEU A 352 2.89 20.51 -13.09
N ASN A 353 3.60 21.58 -12.76
CA ASN A 353 3.82 22.74 -13.60
C ASN A 353 5.25 22.74 -14.12
N ILE A 354 5.44 22.64 -15.44
CA ILE A 354 6.74 22.71 -16.08
C ILE A 354 7.03 24.16 -16.46
N VAL A 355 8.18 24.68 -15.98
CA VAL A 355 8.65 26.02 -16.36
C VAL A 355 9.92 25.90 -17.20
N THR A 356 9.90 26.48 -18.40
CA THR A 356 11.03 26.46 -19.33
C THR A 356 11.39 27.87 -19.83
N GLY A 357 12.46 27.98 -20.56
CA GLY A 357 13.06 29.22 -21.11
C GLY A 357 14.58 29.12 -21.08
N PHE A 358 15.27 29.98 -21.83
CA PHE A 358 16.72 29.96 -21.89
C PHE A 358 17.37 30.43 -20.56
N PRO A 359 18.62 30.06 -20.30
CA PRO A 359 19.38 30.64 -19.21
C PRO A 359 19.38 32.18 -19.28
N GLY A 360 19.08 32.82 -18.14
CA GLY A 360 18.99 34.30 -18.08
C GLY A 360 17.61 34.89 -18.41
N ASP A 361 16.63 34.11 -18.89
CA ASP A 361 15.30 34.64 -19.24
C ASP A 361 14.43 34.99 -18.00
N GLY A 362 14.85 34.63 -16.77
CA GLY A 362 14.19 35.05 -15.54
C GLY A 362 13.26 34.02 -14.93
N LYS A 363 13.30 32.76 -15.34
CA LYS A 363 12.45 31.66 -14.81
C LYS A 363 12.39 31.62 -13.28
N SER A 364 13.55 31.53 -12.64
CA SER A 364 13.64 31.44 -11.16
C SER A 364 13.12 32.71 -10.49
N ALA A 365 13.39 33.89 -11.05
CA ALA A 365 12.88 35.15 -10.51
C ALA A 365 11.35 35.26 -10.64
N PHE A 366 10.76 34.74 -11.72
CA PHE A 366 9.30 34.66 -11.88
C PHE A 366 8.69 33.73 -10.84
N ILE A 367 9.27 32.55 -10.62
CA ILE A 367 8.81 31.61 -9.60
C ILE A 367 8.97 32.21 -8.20
N ASP A 368 10.09 32.85 -7.90
CA ASP A 368 10.37 33.50 -6.62
C ASP A 368 9.30 34.56 -6.31
N GLN A 369 8.94 35.40 -7.28
CA GLN A 369 7.88 36.40 -7.13
C GLN A 369 6.50 35.77 -6.94
N LEU A 370 6.17 34.77 -7.74
CA LEU A 370 4.89 34.04 -7.62
C LEU A 370 4.77 33.43 -6.23
N VAL A 371 5.81 32.76 -5.74
CA VAL A 371 5.85 32.15 -4.40
C VAL A 371 5.68 33.21 -3.31
N VAL A 372 6.36 34.35 -3.41
CA VAL A 372 6.21 35.47 -2.46
C VAL A 372 4.79 36.01 -2.47
N ASN A 373 4.18 36.19 -3.65
CA ASN A 373 2.80 36.65 -3.78
C ASN A 373 1.80 35.68 -3.16
N VAL A 374 1.93 34.39 -3.49
CA VAL A 374 1.06 33.32 -2.97
C VAL A 374 1.20 33.18 -1.45
N ALA A 375 2.43 33.27 -0.92
CA ALA A 375 2.64 33.22 0.51
C ALA A 375 2.05 34.43 1.25
N LYS A 376 2.14 35.64 0.66
CA LYS A 376 1.51 36.86 1.20
C LYS A 376 -0.02 36.78 1.23
N ASN A 377 -0.61 36.29 0.14
CA ASN A 377 -2.04 36.35 -0.06
C ASN A 377 -2.78 35.17 0.58
N TYR A 378 -2.13 34.00 0.65
CA TYR A 378 -2.76 32.74 1.05
C TYR A 378 -2.03 32.00 2.18
N GLY A 379 -0.87 32.50 2.63
CA GLY A 379 -0.08 31.87 3.69
C GLY A 379 0.56 30.53 3.29
N TRP A 380 0.64 30.23 1.98
CA TRP A 380 1.22 28.97 1.52
C TRP A 380 2.74 28.94 1.74
N LYS A 381 3.20 27.82 2.24
CA LYS A 381 4.63 27.58 2.44
C LYS A 381 5.24 26.87 1.23
N THR A 382 6.48 27.21 0.93
CA THR A 382 7.23 26.65 -0.21
C THR A 382 8.50 25.96 0.24
N CYS A 383 8.79 24.81 -0.36
CA CYS A 383 10.07 24.13 -0.25
C CYS A 383 10.83 24.24 -1.58
N PHE A 384 12.02 24.81 -1.54
CA PHE A 384 12.91 24.91 -2.68
C PHE A 384 13.96 23.81 -2.67
N CYS A 385 14.09 23.11 -3.79
CA CYS A 385 15.22 22.28 -4.14
C CYS A 385 15.97 22.99 -5.27
N SER A 386 16.88 23.92 -4.90
CA SER A 386 17.63 24.74 -5.83
C SER A 386 19.09 24.30 -5.86
N PHE A 387 19.58 23.93 -7.04
CA PHE A 387 20.95 23.45 -7.24
C PHE A 387 21.92 24.55 -7.71
N GLU A 388 21.39 25.61 -8.32
CA GLU A 388 22.21 26.69 -8.85
C GLU A 388 22.47 27.80 -7.81
N LYS A 389 21.59 27.94 -6.82
CA LYS A 389 21.65 29.03 -5.85
C LYS A 389 21.86 28.50 -4.43
N PRO A 390 22.94 28.89 -3.76
CA PRO A 390 23.05 28.64 -2.30
C PRO A 390 21.85 29.24 -1.56
N PRO A 391 21.31 28.56 -0.52
CA PRO A 391 20.16 29.03 0.26
C PRO A 391 20.26 30.48 0.73
N THR A 392 21.46 30.91 1.15
CA THR A 392 21.72 32.27 1.62
C THR A 392 21.52 33.32 0.50
N LEU A 393 22.07 33.08 -0.69
CA LEU A 393 21.91 33.99 -1.83
C LEU A 393 20.49 33.97 -2.39
N HIS A 394 19.83 32.82 -2.35
CA HIS A 394 18.41 32.72 -2.72
C HIS A 394 17.54 33.51 -1.73
N SER A 395 17.81 33.42 -0.43
CA SER A 395 17.12 34.23 0.58
C SER A 395 17.30 35.74 0.38
N VAL A 396 18.47 36.18 -0.10
CA VAL A 396 18.68 37.60 -0.49
C VAL A 396 17.72 38.00 -1.63
N GLN A 397 17.57 37.18 -2.65
CA GLN A 397 16.68 37.47 -3.78
C GLN A 397 15.21 37.50 -3.33
N LEU A 398 14.80 36.54 -2.50
CA LEU A 398 13.46 36.51 -1.90
C LEU A 398 13.21 37.75 -1.03
N ALA A 399 14.19 38.18 -0.23
CA ALA A 399 14.09 39.40 0.58
C ALA A 399 13.94 40.67 -0.29
N GLN A 400 14.73 40.80 -1.36
CA GLN A 400 14.59 41.90 -2.31
C GLN A 400 13.22 41.92 -2.97
N CYS A 401 12.75 40.75 -3.39
CA CYS A 401 11.42 40.59 -3.95
C CYS A 401 10.32 40.94 -2.92
N LEU A 402 10.45 40.49 -1.67
CA LEU A 402 9.48 40.72 -0.60
C LEU A 402 9.38 42.19 -0.19
N VAL A 403 10.54 42.86 0.00
CA VAL A 403 10.66 44.24 0.47
C VAL A 403 10.53 45.25 -0.69
N GLY A 404 11.01 44.90 -1.89
CA GLY A 404 11.03 45.78 -3.04
C GLY A 404 12.22 46.75 -3.06
N LYS A 405 13.28 46.48 -2.29
CA LYS A 405 14.51 47.26 -2.21
C LYS A 405 15.73 46.35 -2.38
N PRO A 406 16.85 46.87 -2.90
CA PRO A 406 18.10 46.11 -2.93
C PRO A 406 18.54 45.67 -1.52
N PHE A 407 19.16 44.51 -1.44
CA PHE A 407 19.78 44.02 -0.20
C PHE A 407 21.13 44.64 0.05
N PHE A 408 21.93 44.80 -1.00
CA PHE A 408 23.29 45.33 -0.95
C PHE A 408 23.33 46.85 -1.17
N GLU A 409 24.36 47.52 -0.68
CA GLU A 409 24.63 48.91 -0.95
C GLU A 409 24.92 49.12 -2.46
N GLY A 410 24.44 50.21 -3.00
CA GLY A 410 24.60 50.58 -4.41
C GLY A 410 24.02 51.95 -4.71
N LEU A 411 23.70 52.21 -5.99
CA LEU A 411 23.11 53.48 -6.43
C LEU A 411 21.70 53.75 -5.87
N ASN A 412 20.97 52.71 -5.57
CA ASN A 412 19.64 52.77 -5.00
C ASN A 412 19.67 52.53 -3.49
N GLN A 413 18.73 53.13 -2.77
CA GLN A 413 18.59 52.93 -1.31
C GLN A 413 18.32 51.46 -1.01
N ARG A 414 19.23 50.82 -0.26
CA ARG A 414 18.99 49.45 0.19
C ARG A 414 17.93 49.39 1.29
N MET A 415 17.44 48.17 1.55
CA MET A 415 16.55 47.91 2.70
C MET A 415 17.21 48.27 4.02
N THR A 416 16.41 48.75 4.98
CA THR A 416 16.89 49.06 6.35
C THR A 416 17.15 47.75 7.10
N GLN A 417 17.78 47.88 8.31
CA GLN A 417 17.99 46.72 9.17
C GLN A 417 16.64 46.09 9.60
N GLU A 418 15.63 46.89 9.92
CA GLU A 418 14.30 46.44 10.31
C GLU A 418 13.60 45.71 9.14
N GLU A 419 13.70 46.23 7.92
CA GLU A 419 13.18 45.59 6.72
C GLU A 419 13.88 44.27 6.44
N LYS A 420 15.20 44.19 6.64
CA LYS A 420 15.98 42.96 6.52
C LYS A 420 15.55 41.93 7.58
N ASP A 421 15.38 42.35 8.83
CA ASP A 421 14.99 41.46 9.93
C ASP A 421 13.57 40.96 9.75
N PHE A 422 12.66 41.81 9.29
CA PHE A 422 11.32 41.42 8.86
C PHE A 422 11.37 40.37 7.74
N ALA A 423 12.15 40.60 6.68
CA ALA A 423 12.25 39.68 5.57
C ALA A 423 12.84 38.33 6.01
N GLN A 424 13.84 38.35 6.89
CA GLN A 424 14.43 37.13 7.45
C GLN A 424 13.42 36.30 8.24
N SER A 425 12.63 36.95 9.11
CA SER A 425 11.58 36.28 9.89
C SER A 425 10.50 35.70 8.97
N TRP A 426 10.05 36.50 7.99
CA TRP A 426 9.04 36.07 7.03
C TRP A 426 9.49 34.87 6.19
N ILE A 427 10.76 34.88 5.70
CA ILE A 427 11.35 33.76 4.96
C ILE A 427 11.40 32.52 5.83
N ASN A 428 11.81 32.65 7.08
CA ASN A 428 11.85 31.53 8.04
C ASN A 428 10.48 30.86 8.23
N ASP A 429 9.40 31.65 8.20
CA ASP A 429 8.05 31.15 8.43
C ASP A 429 7.43 30.49 7.18
N HIS A 430 7.83 30.91 5.97
CA HIS A 430 7.18 30.51 4.73
C HIS A 430 8.04 29.68 3.78
N ILE A 431 9.38 29.69 3.93
CA ILE A 431 10.30 29.10 2.97
C ILE A 431 11.20 28.06 3.64
N LEU A 432 11.27 26.89 3.01
CA LEU A 432 12.24 25.84 3.34
C LEU A 432 13.17 25.60 2.17
N PHE A 433 14.41 25.24 2.44
CA PHE A 433 15.39 24.87 1.45
C PHE A 433 15.82 23.42 1.66
N GLN A 434 15.83 22.61 0.61
CA GLN A 434 16.48 21.31 0.61
C GLN A 434 17.98 21.52 0.37
N ASP A 435 18.80 21.06 1.30
CA ASP A 435 20.26 21.12 1.21
C ASP A 435 20.84 19.73 0.95
N TYR A 436 21.91 19.68 0.16
CA TYR A 436 22.67 18.49 -0.24
C TYR A 436 24.16 18.62 0.10
N GLN A 437 24.52 19.46 1.10
CA GLN A 437 25.91 19.66 1.52
C GLN A 437 26.51 18.43 2.23
N ASP A 438 25.69 17.48 2.63
CA ASP A 438 26.08 16.19 3.21
C ASP A 438 26.76 15.22 2.21
N GLY A 439 26.91 15.63 0.94
CA GLY A 439 27.59 14.84 -0.11
C GLY A 439 26.71 13.78 -0.76
N GLY A 440 25.43 13.71 -0.41
CA GLY A 440 24.46 12.84 -1.10
C GLY A 440 24.18 13.33 -2.51
N LEU A 441 24.10 12.40 -3.48
CA LEU A 441 23.63 12.73 -4.83
C LEU A 441 22.13 13.03 -4.81
N PRO A 442 21.68 14.14 -5.42
CA PRO A 442 20.27 14.48 -5.49
C PRO A 442 19.54 13.56 -6.47
N THR A 443 18.95 12.49 -5.98
CA THR A 443 18.03 11.66 -6.76
C THR A 443 16.62 12.20 -6.65
N ILE A 444 15.75 11.88 -7.60
CA ILE A 444 14.36 12.33 -7.54
C ILE A 444 13.65 11.76 -6.31
N GLU A 445 13.98 10.53 -5.90
CA GLU A 445 13.45 9.87 -4.72
C GLU A 445 13.79 10.65 -3.45
N SER A 446 15.07 11.04 -3.29
CA SER A 446 15.51 11.82 -2.12
C SER A 446 14.88 13.21 -2.06
N ILE A 447 14.66 13.84 -3.21
CA ILE A 447 14.00 15.15 -3.32
C ILE A 447 12.54 15.03 -2.89
N LEU A 448 11.82 14.01 -3.39
CA LEU A 448 10.41 13.80 -3.07
C LEU A 448 10.20 13.33 -1.63
N GLU A 449 11.10 12.53 -1.06
CA GLU A 449 11.06 12.12 0.35
C GLU A 449 11.22 13.32 1.29
N LYS A 450 12.21 14.19 1.03
CA LYS A 450 12.37 15.46 1.76
C LYS A 450 11.15 16.37 1.55
N GLY A 451 10.61 16.42 0.33
CA GLY A 451 9.38 17.15 -0.02
C GLY A 451 8.17 16.65 0.78
N ALA A 452 7.95 15.34 0.85
CA ALA A 452 6.88 14.73 1.64
C ALA A 452 7.00 15.08 3.14
N SER A 453 8.22 15.02 3.66
CA SER A 453 8.51 15.43 5.04
C SER A 453 8.20 16.92 5.27
N ALA A 454 8.49 17.78 4.29
CA ALA A 454 8.19 19.22 4.35
C ALA A 454 6.67 19.46 4.32
N VAL A 455 5.91 18.74 3.50
CA VAL A 455 4.44 18.82 3.49
C VAL A 455 3.87 18.38 4.83
N MET A 456 4.26 17.19 5.32
CA MET A 456 3.68 16.61 6.54
C MET A 456 4.04 17.37 7.81
N ARG A 457 5.27 17.87 7.92
CA ARG A 457 5.76 18.52 9.15
C ARG A 457 5.51 20.02 9.20
N TYR A 458 5.61 20.70 8.05
CA TYR A 458 5.59 22.17 7.99
C TYR A 458 4.38 22.72 7.22
N GLY A 459 3.56 21.86 6.60
CA GLY A 459 2.40 22.28 5.81
C GLY A 459 2.77 22.96 4.48
N VAL A 460 3.88 22.52 3.86
CA VAL A 460 4.30 23.00 2.54
C VAL A 460 3.23 22.67 1.50
N ARG A 461 2.90 23.63 0.64
CA ARG A 461 1.96 23.45 -0.47
C ARG A 461 2.58 23.65 -1.85
N ILE A 462 3.82 24.15 -1.90
CA ILE A 462 4.57 24.34 -3.16
C ILE A 462 5.94 23.69 -3.02
N LEU A 463 6.30 22.82 -3.95
CA LEU A 463 7.65 22.27 -4.12
C LEU A 463 8.24 22.83 -5.41
N VAL A 464 9.41 23.47 -5.35
CA VAL A 464 10.14 23.98 -6.52
C VAL A 464 11.40 23.18 -6.71
N ILE A 465 11.60 22.61 -7.91
CA ILE A 465 12.80 21.87 -8.31
C ILE A 465 13.46 22.67 -9.47
N ASP A 466 14.62 23.29 -9.19
CA ASP A 466 15.26 24.26 -10.10
C ASP A 466 16.78 24.08 -10.18
N PRO A 467 17.32 23.61 -11.33
CA PRO A 467 16.67 22.91 -12.44
C PRO A 467 16.87 21.38 -12.37
N TYR A 468 16.10 20.64 -13.17
CA TYR A 468 16.14 19.16 -13.19
C TYR A 468 17.49 18.59 -13.69
N ASN A 469 18.26 19.36 -14.43
CA ASN A 469 19.51 18.91 -15.04
C ASN A 469 20.56 18.44 -14.03
N PHE A 470 20.45 18.83 -12.75
CA PHE A 470 21.32 18.43 -11.66
C PHE A 470 20.85 17.15 -10.95
N ILE A 471 19.66 16.65 -11.28
CA ILE A 471 19.15 15.43 -10.68
C ILE A 471 19.93 14.24 -11.22
N HIS A 472 20.49 13.43 -10.31
CA HIS A 472 21.16 12.20 -10.65
C HIS A 472 20.15 11.18 -11.20
N LYS A 473 20.43 10.66 -12.40
CA LYS A 473 19.60 9.66 -13.07
C LYS A 473 20.17 8.29 -12.77
N GLU A 474 19.41 7.43 -12.10
CA GLU A 474 19.80 6.06 -11.79
C GLU A 474 19.33 5.11 -12.90
N GLY A 475 20.18 4.15 -13.29
CA GLY A 475 19.85 3.06 -14.20
C GLY A 475 20.51 3.15 -15.59
N SER A 476 20.41 2.05 -16.36
CA SER A 476 21.05 1.86 -17.68
C SER A 476 20.09 1.99 -18.86
N GLY A 477 18.96 2.68 -18.70
CA GLY A 477 17.95 2.88 -19.76
C GLY A 477 18.19 4.10 -20.64
N LEU A 478 17.33 4.28 -21.66
CA LEU A 478 17.33 5.49 -22.49
C LEU A 478 16.97 6.71 -21.62
N GLU A 479 17.64 7.83 -21.88
CA GLU A 479 17.38 9.09 -21.14
C GLU A 479 15.89 9.50 -21.18
N THR A 480 15.23 9.28 -22.32
CA THR A 480 13.79 9.54 -22.49
C THR A 480 12.91 8.76 -21.51
N ASP A 481 13.25 7.50 -21.24
CA ASP A 481 12.49 6.64 -20.34
C ASP A 481 12.73 7.06 -18.88
N GLN A 482 13.98 7.37 -18.52
CA GLN A 482 14.33 7.86 -17.19
C GLN A 482 13.62 9.18 -16.86
N VAL A 483 13.58 10.13 -17.81
CA VAL A 483 12.85 11.39 -17.67
C VAL A 483 11.34 11.13 -17.53
N SER A 484 10.81 10.21 -18.34
CA SER A 484 9.40 9.85 -18.26
C SER A 484 9.04 9.27 -16.88
N ASP A 485 9.82 8.35 -16.36
CA ASP A 485 9.61 7.75 -15.04
C ASP A 485 9.73 8.78 -13.91
N MET A 486 10.75 9.64 -13.98
CA MET A 486 10.94 10.74 -13.03
C MET A 486 9.71 11.65 -12.98
N LEU A 487 9.22 12.12 -14.14
CA LEU A 487 8.03 12.99 -14.19
C LEU A 487 6.77 12.29 -13.71
N THR A 488 6.65 10.96 -13.88
CA THR A 488 5.54 10.18 -13.30
C THR A 488 5.60 10.21 -11.78
N LYS A 489 6.78 10.00 -11.18
CA LYS A 489 6.97 10.07 -9.71
C LYS A 489 6.62 11.45 -9.16
N VAL A 490 7.05 12.50 -9.85
CA VAL A 490 6.75 13.89 -9.46
C VAL A 490 5.24 14.18 -9.55
N GLN A 491 4.56 13.72 -10.61
CA GLN A 491 3.13 13.91 -10.78
C GLN A 491 2.33 13.14 -9.71
N LEU A 492 2.75 11.90 -9.40
CA LEU A 492 2.13 11.12 -8.32
C LEU A 492 2.33 11.79 -6.96
N PHE A 493 3.54 12.30 -6.69
CA PHE A 493 3.83 13.07 -5.48
C PHE A 493 2.90 14.28 -5.35
N ALA A 494 2.77 15.08 -6.41
CA ALA A 494 1.90 16.27 -6.41
C ALA A 494 0.48 15.91 -5.97
N LYS A 495 -0.10 14.84 -6.56
CA LYS A 495 -1.46 14.37 -6.27
C LYS A 495 -1.60 13.76 -4.86
N GLN A 496 -0.64 12.92 -4.44
CA GLN A 496 -0.71 12.23 -3.15
C GLN A 496 -0.58 13.17 -1.95
N HIS A 497 0.21 14.24 -2.13
CA HIS A 497 0.51 15.18 -1.05
C HIS A 497 -0.24 16.51 -1.18
N ASP A 498 -1.18 16.63 -2.13
CA ASP A 498 -1.90 17.88 -2.43
C ASP A 498 -0.95 19.09 -2.51
N CYS A 499 0.13 18.95 -3.28
CA CYS A 499 1.23 19.90 -3.40
C CYS A 499 1.37 20.38 -4.85
N ALA A 500 1.45 21.69 -5.09
CA ALA A 500 1.82 22.24 -6.39
C ALA A 500 3.32 22.02 -6.63
N VAL A 501 3.70 21.44 -7.76
CA VAL A 501 5.12 21.24 -8.07
C VAL A 501 5.50 22.13 -9.27
N PHE A 502 6.49 23.00 -9.09
CA PHE A 502 7.19 23.67 -10.18
C PHE A 502 8.47 22.91 -10.51
N PHE A 503 8.56 22.48 -11.75
CA PHE A 503 9.70 21.72 -12.24
C PHE A 503 10.36 22.51 -13.38
N VAL A 504 11.55 23.05 -13.10
CA VAL A 504 12.27 23.91 -14.04
C VAL A 504 13.16 23.08 -14.96
N ALA A 505 13.00 23.27 -16.26
CA ALA A 505 13.74 22.53 -17.27
C ALA A 505 14.26 23.45 -18.36
N HIS A 506 15.53 23.24 -18.76
CA HIS A 506 16.15 24.02 -19.82
C HIS A 506 15.83 23.42 -21.20
N PRO A 507 15.56 24.29 -22.21
CA PRO A 507 15.38 23.83 -23.58
C PRO A 507 16.71 23.39 -24.19
N ASN A 508 16.62 22.68 -25.31
CA ASN A 508 17.74 22.40 -26.20
C ASN A 508 18.30 23.70 -26.76
N LYS A 509 19.32 23.59 -27.61
CA LYS A 509 19.97 24.76 -28.25
C LYS A 509 18.94 25.71 -28.86
N PRO A 510 19.12 27.05 -28.70
CA PRO A 510 18.21 28.02 -29.26
C PRO A 510 18.09 27.86 -30.76
N GLN A 511 16.87 27.79 -31.29
CA GLN A 511 16.60 27.96 -32.70
C GLN A 511 16.45 29.47 -32.95
N ILE A 512 17.36 30.04 -33.70
CA ILE A 512 17.30 31.45 -34.08
C ILE A 512 16.65 31.51 -35.47
N ARG A 513 15.52 32.18 -35.59
CA ARG A 513 14.90 32.56 -36.86
C ARG A 513 14.91 34.09 -36.97
N ASP A 514 15.35 34.61 -38.06
CA ASP A 514 15.41 36.06 -38.38
C ASP A 514 16.10 36.91 -37.29
N GLY A 515 17.16 36.34 -36.68
CA GLY A 515 17.91 37.02 -35.61
C GLY A 515 17.25 37.04 -34.22
N LYS A 516 16.04 36.49 -34.07
CA LYS A 516 15.33 36.42 -32.80
C LYS A 516 15.30 34.97 -32.29
N LYS A 517 15.41 34.80 -30.98
CA LYS A 517 15.19 33.50 -30.32
C LYS A 517 13.73 33.12 -30.49
N ASN A 518 13.45 31.89 -30.89
CA ASN A 518 12.06 31.39 -30.90
C ASN A 518 11.55 31.17 -29.46
N LEU A 519 10.25 31.41 -29.29
CA LEU A 519 9.55 31.02 -28.06
C LEU A 519 9.58 29.49 -27.93
N VAL A 520 10.16 29.00 -26.87
CA VAL A 520 10.29 27.55 -26.60
C VAL A 520 9.08 27.04 -25.87
N THR A 521 8.80 25.73 -26.01
CA THR A 521 7.71 25.04 -25.35
C THR A 521 8.20 23.72 -24.75
N GLY A 522 7.34 22.93 -24.17
CA GLY A 522 7.71 21.64 -23.60
C GLY A 522 8.32 20.64 -24.58
N VAL A 523 8.07 20.79 -25.90
CA VAL A 523 8.68 19.92 -26.94
C VAL A 523 10.13 20.25 -27.21
N ASP A 524 10.56 21.44 -26.84
CA ASP A 524 11.94 21.93 -27.05
C ASP A 524 12.86 21.60 -25.87
N ILE A 525 12.32 21.04 -24.78
CA ILE A 525 13.08 20.65 -23.58
C ILE A 525 13.94 19.43 -23.89
N SER A 526 15.21 19.48 -23.45
CA SER A 526 16.13 18.36 -23.60
C SER A 526 15.65 17.11 -22.90
N GLY A 527 15.70 16.00 -23.59
CA GLY A 527 15.56 14.68 -23.03
C GLY A 527 14.25 13.96 -23.33
N SER A 528 13.10 14.63 -23.46
CA SER A 528 11.87 13.87 -23.74
C SER A 528 10.64 14.72 -24.04
N MET A 529 9.78 14.21 -24.94
CA MET A 529 8.38 14.65 -25.11
C MET A 529 7.54 14.48 -23.81
N ALA A 530 8.06 13.75 -22.82
CA ALA A 530 7.39 13.54 -21.54
C ALA A 530 7.11 14.84 -20.78
N PHE A 531 7.96 15.86 -20.92
CA PHE A 531 7.71 17.18 -20.34
C PHE A 531 6.41 17.79 -20.85
N PHE A 532 6.18 17.68 -22.15
CA PHE A 532 4.93 18.15 -22.75
C PHE A 532 3.75 17.25 -22.39
N SER A 533 3.91 15.92 -22.44
CA SER A 533 2.78 15.00 -22.26
C SER A 533 2.30 14.88 -20.81
N LYS A 534 3.22 14.90 -19.84
CA LYS A 534 2.91 14.60 -18.43
C LYS A 534 2.57 15.82 -17.56
N CYS A 535 3.00 17.04 -17.92
CA CYS A 535 2.65 18.21 -17.12
C CYS A 535 1.14 18.51 -17.15
N ASP A 536 0.64 19.13 -16.09
CA ASP A 536 -0.70 19.67 -16.02
C ASP A 536 -0.74 21.08 -16.62
N SER A 537 0.27 21.92 -16.35
CA SER A 537 0.48 23.20 -17.00
C SER A 537 1.92 23.35 -17.47
N GLY A 538 2.10 24.01 -18.59
CA GLY A 538 3.41 24.30 -19.16
C GLY A 538 3.58 25.79 -19.42
N ILE A 539 4.66 26.38 -18.89
CA ILE A 539 4.91 27.81 -18.88
C ILE A 539 6.29 28.06 -19.46
N THR A 540 6.42 29.06 -20.36
CA THR A 540 7.69 29.59 -20.79
C THR A 540 7.86 31.01 -20.29
N VAL A 541 9.02 31.29 -19.72
CA VAL A 541 9.47 32.63 -19.42
C VAL A 541 10.47 33.02 -20.50
N TYR A 542 10.18 34.09 -21.23
CA TYR A 542 11.01 34.58 -22.34
C TYR A 542 11.32 36.07 -22.13
N ARG A 543 12.61 36.39 -22.05
CA ARG A 543 13.07 37.76 -21.91
C ARG A 543 13.25 38.40 -23.29
N GLY A 544 12.39 39.35 -23.63
CA GLY A 544 12.52 40.25 -24.75
C GLY A 544 13.39 41.47 -24.43
N ASP A 545 13.40 42.44 -25.33
CA ASP A 545 14.21 43.67 -25.20
C ASP A 545 13.66 44.59 -24.10
N SER A 546 12.34 44.73 -23.98
CA SER A 546 11.65 45.65 -23.06
C SER A 546 10.71 44.96 -22.06
N SER A 547 10.26 43.76 -22.34
CA SER A 547 9.33 43.00 -21.53
C SER A 547 9.78 41.55 -21.32
N VAL A 548 9.13 40.86 -20.41
CA VAL A 548 9.26 39.42 -20.19
C VAL A 548 7.94 38.79 -20.52
N THR A 549 7.91 37.98 -21.56
CA THR A 549 6.71 37.23 -21.96
C THR A 549 6.55 35.99 -21.13
N ILE A 550 5.39 35.83 -20.49
CA ILE A 550 4.93 34.60 -19.84
C ILE A 550 3.98 33.92 -20.82
N ASN A 551 4.40 32.78 -21.35
CA ASN A 551 3.63 32.01 -22.32
C ASN A 551 3.18 30.68 -21.72
N VAL A 552 1.87 30.48 -21.59
CA VAL A 552 1.26 29.22 -21.20
C VAL A 552 1.03 28.39 -22.47
N TRP A 553 1.87 27.38 -22.69
CA TRP A 553 1.81 26.53 -23.89
C TRP A 553 1.03 25.24 -23.68
N LYS A 554 0.71 24.90 -22.41
CA LYS A 554 -0.15 23.77 -22.08
C LYS A 554 -1.04 24.07 -20.89
N ALA A 555 -2.30 23.71 -21.02
CA ALA A 555 -3.33 23.71 -20.00
C ALA A 555 -4.10 22.40 -20.12
N ARG A 556 -3.91 21.49 -19.17
CA ARG A 556 -4.66 20.21 -19.14
C ARG A 556 -6.10 20.43 -18.71
N TRP A 557 -6.31 21.35 -17.79
CA TRP A 557 -7.58 21.65 -17.17
C TRP A 557 -7.99 23.09 -17.45
N GLY A 558 -9.04 23.27 -18.26
CA GLY A 558 -9.51 24.59 -18.70
C GLY A 558 -10.05 25.51 -17.59
N TRP A 559 -10.30 24.96 -16.40
CA TRP A 559 -10.71 25.75 -15.24
C TRP A 559 -9.53 26.42 -14.50
N SER A 560 -8.31 25.94 -14.61
CA SER A 560 -7.13 26.48 -13.93
C SER A 560 -6.13 27.13 -14.87
N ALA A 561 -6.15 26.80 -16.16
CA ALA A 561 -5.24 27.36 -17.15
C ALA A 561 -5.83 27.34 -18.55
N GLN A 562 -5.35 28.28 -19.39
CA GLN A 562 -5.60 28.32 -20.83
C GLN A 562 -4.32 28.73 -21.56
N CYS A 563 -4.12 28.23 -22.78
CA CYS A 563 -2.96 28.61 -23.59
C CYS A 563 -3.06 30.07 -24.02
N GLY A 564 -1.93 30.76 -23.97
CA GLY A 564 -1.84 32.17 -24.33
C GLY A 564 -0.56 32.80 -23.80
N SER A 565 -0.37 34.06 -24.10
CA SER A 565 0.80 34.82 -23.66
C SER A 565 0.39 36.14 -23.04
N THR A 566 1.17 36.61 -22.08
CA THR A 566 1.08 37.96 -21.51
C THR A 566 2.46 38.48 -21.22
N ASP A 567 2.63 39.80 -21.16
CA ASP A 567 3.90 40.45 -20.90
C ASP A 567 3.93 41.06 -19.50
N LEU A 568 5.07 40.92 -18.83
CA LEU A 568 5.41 41.57 -17.57
C LEU A 568 6.65 42.41 -17.75
N THR A 569 6.84 43.44 -16.92
CA THR A 569 8.07 44.23 -16.83
C THR A 569 8.92 43.70 -15.68
N PHE A 570 10.23 43.62 -15.85
CA PHE A 570 11.18 43.18 -14.81
C PHE A 570 12.04 44.32 -14.34
N ASN A 571 12.04 44.58 -13.03
CA ASN A 571 12.92 45.57 -12.42
C ASN A 571 14.18 44.91 -11.87
N PRO A 572 15.35 45.09 -12.47
CA PRO A 572 16.61 44.45 -12.04
C PRO A 572 17.12 44.98 -10.68
N VAL A 573 16.65 46.15 -10.23
CA VAL A 573 17.11 46.75 -8.98
C VAL A 573 16.57 45.99 -7.76
N ASN A 574 15.34 45.57 -7.81
CA ASN A 574 14.65 44.88 -6.69
C ASN A 574 14.22 43.46 -7.03
N GLY A 575 14.49 42.98 -8.25
CA GLY A 575 14.17 41.63 -8.69
C GLY A 575 12.67 41.36 -8.88
N ARG A 576 11.84 42.39 -8.95
CA ARG A 576 10.36 42.24 -9.08
C ARG A 576 9.90 42.31 -10.52
N TYR A 577 8.86 41.53 -10.76
CA TYR A 577 7.99 41.69 -11.93
C TYR A 577 6.81 42.62 -11.59
N ALA A 578 6.31 43.33 -12.56
CA ALA A 578 5.09 44.13 -12.52
C ALA A 578 4.28 43.91 -13.79
N GLU A 579 3.01 44.21 -13.75
CA GLU A 579 2.16 44.25 -14.95
C GLU A 579 2.78 45.22 -15.99
N ALA A 580 2.80 44.81 -17.26
CA ALA A 580 3.11 45.74 -18.30
C ALA A 580 1.98 46.80 -18.36
N GLU A 581 2.33 48.08 -18.33
CA GLU A 581 1.35 49.13 -18.55
C GLU A 581 0.73 48.89 -19.93
N GLU A 582 -0.61 48.79 -20.00
CA GLU A 582 -1.32 48.83 -21.28
C GLU A 582 -0.99 50.22 -21.92
N VAL A 583 -0.22 50.19 -23.00
CA VAL A 583 -0.10 51.39 -23.86
C VAL A 583 -1.49 51.58 -24.45
N GLN A 584 -2.28 52.49 -23.88
CA GLN A 584 -3.44 52.99 -24.58
C GLN A 584 -2.92 53.66 -25.84
N ASP A 585 -3.07 53.02 -26.99
CA ASP A 585 -2.94 53.67 -28.29
C ASP A 585 -4.13 54.66 -28.41
N ASP A 586 -3.92 55.86 -27.91
CA ASP A 586 -4.75 57.04 -28.23
C ASP A 586 -4.45 57.44 -29.69
N TYR A 587 -4.89 56.61 -30.61
CA TYR A 587 -5.05 57.03 -32.00
C TYR A 587 -6.52 57.36 -32.24
N ASP A 588 -6.90 58.58 -31.84
CA ASP A 588 -8.06 59.26 -32.41
C ASP A 588 -7.82 59.46 -33.91
N TRP A 589 -8.40 58.59 -34.71
CA TRP A 589 -8.59 58.87 -36.13
C TRP A 589 -9.89 59.69 -36.27
N GLU A 590 -9.76 61.04 -36.18
CA GLU A 590 -10.78 61.92 -36.74
C GLU A 590 -10.74 61.83 -38.26
N PHE A 591 -11.82 61.34 -38.88
CA PHE A 591 -12.13 61.52 -40.30
C PHE A 591 -13.30 62.52 -40.44
#